data_07e641702ac8c3006454baf1fbeed686
#
_entry.id   07e641702ac8c3006454baf1fbeed686
#
_cell.length_a   1.000
_cell.length_b   1.000
_cell.length_c   1.000
_cell.angle_alpha   90.00
_cell.angle_beta   90.00
_cell.angle_gamma   90.00
#
_symmetry.space_group_name_H-M   'P 1'
#
loop_
_entity.id
_entity.type
_entity.pdbx_description
1 polymer ?
#
loop_
_entity_poly.entity_id
_entity_poly.type
_entity_poly.pdbx_seq_one_letter_code
_entity_poly.pdbx_strand_id
1 'polypeptide(L)'
;VAGLVLLLFAELLAPMVEETLVRGLVFGNVRRLNRVAAYAAAAAVFAAMHVLSYLGQMDALTLGYNILAYAMPSIALCACYEYAGNIWAPIGLHMIINALGMSAM
;
A
#
# COMPACT_ATOMS: atom_id res chain seq x y z
N VAL A 1 3.93 9.01 -25.24
CA VAL A 1 3.01 9.93 -24.57
C VAL A 1 2.01 9.17 -23.68
N ALA A 2 1.38 8.12 -24.22
CA ALA A 2 0.44 7.30 -23.44
C ALA A 2 1.12 6.66 -22.24
N GLY A 3 2.36 6.16 -22.39
CA GLY A 3 3.11 5.58 -21.29
C GLY A 3 3.43 6.59 -20.20
N LEU A 4 3.75 7.83 -20.56
CA LEU A 4 4.02 8.88 -19.59
C LEU A 4 2.75 9.25 -18.81
N VAL A 5 1.63 9.35 -19.50
CA VAL A 5 0.33 9.64 -18.84
C VAL A 5 -0.02 8.53 -17.84
N LEU A 6 0.16 7.26 -18.23
CA LEU A 6 -0.09 6.14 -17.32
C LEU A 6 0.82 6.16 -16.10
N LEU A 7 2.10 6.52 -16.29
CA LEU A 7 3.05 6.66 -15.18
C LEU A 7 2.62 7.76 -14.20
N LEU A 8 2.22 8.90 -14.73
CA LEU A 8 1.74 10.01 -13.90
C LEU A 8 0.49 9.60 -13.11
N PHE A 9 -0.42 8.86 -13.76
CA PHE A 9 -1.61 8.33 -13.10
C PHE A 9 -1.23 7.41 -11.94
N ALA A 10 -0.32 6.46 -12.18
CA ALA A 10 0.12 5.53 -11.16
C ALA A 10 0.82 6.24 -10.01
N GLU A 11 1.65 7.24 -10.32
CA GLU A 11 2.42 7.97 -9.31
C GLU A 11 1.58 8.91 -8.45
N LEU A 12 0.55 9.50 -9.03
CA LEU A 12 -0.22 10.55 -8.34
C LEU A 12 -1.56 10.08 -7.83
N LEU A 13 -2.35 9.41 -8.67
CA LEU A 13 -3.73 9.06 -8.32
C LEU A 13 -3.85 7.74 -7.59
N ALA A 14 -3.13 6.71 -8.00
CA ALA A 14 -3.24 5.41 -7.38
C ALA A 14 -2.86 5.45 -5.89
N PRO A 15 -1.72 6.06 -5.50
CA PRO A 15 -1.41 6.21 -4.07
C PRO A 15 -2.46 6.97 -3.29
N MET A 16 -3.05 8.01 -3.88
CA MET A 16 -4.11 8.77 -3.20
C MET A 16 -5.32 7.89 -2.89
N VAL A 17 -5.77 7.10 -3.86
CA VAL A 17 -6.91 6.19 -3.69
C VAL A 17 -6.56 5.09 -2.71
N GLU A 18 -5.42 4.45 -2.89
CA GLU A 18 -5.00 3.33 -2.04
C GLU A 18 -4.82 3.74 -0.59
N GLU A 19 -4.16 4.88 -0.33
CA GLU A 19 -3.96 5.34 1.03
C GLU A 19 -5.26 5.79 1.69
N THR A 20 -6.15 6.43 0.94
CA THR A 20 -7.45 6.80 1.46
C THR A 20 -8.24 5.58 1.89
N LEU A 21 -8.23 4.50 1.10
CA LEU A 21 -8.92 3.27 1.45
C LEU A 21 -8.24 2.54 2.60
N VAL A 22 -6.95 2.30 2.50
CA VAL A 22 -6.24 1.45 3.46
C VAL A 22 -6.00 2.19 4.76
N ARG A 23 -5.42 3.39 4.73
CA ARG A 23 -5.10 4.13 5.95
C ARG A 23 -6.30 4.90 6.48
N GLY A 24 -7.03 5.58 5.60
CA GLY A 24 -8.16 6.37 6.03
C GLY A 24 -9.34 5.52 6.51
N LEU A 25 -9.72 4.51 5.73
CA LEU A 25 -10.90 3.72 6.01
C LEU A 25 -10.59 2.47 6.85
N VAL A 26 -9.72 1.57 6.36
CA VAL A 26 -9.46 0.31 7.04
C VAL A 26 -8.69 0.55 8.34
N PHE A 27 -7.51 1.13 8.25
CA PHE A 27 -6.68 1.36 9.42
C PHE A 27 -7.38 2.26 10.43
N GLY A 28 -7.97 3.36 9.98
CA GLY A 28 -8.61 4.32 10.85
C GLY A 28 -9.74 3.72 11.68
N ASN A 29 -10.56 2.87 11.07
CA ASN A 29 -11.68 2.25 11.78
C ASN A 29 -11.22 1.15 12.72
N VAL A 30 -10.30 0.28 12.31
CA VAL A 30 -9.81 -0.81 13.15
C VAL A 30 -8.95 -0.27 14.28
N ARG A 31 -8.22 0.82 14.06
CA ARG A 31 -7.37 1.46 15.06
C ARG A 31 -8.16 1.86 16.32
N ARG A 32 -9.43 2.20 16.17
CA ARG A 32 -10.31 2.53 17.31
C ARG A 32 -10.47 1.36 18.25
N LEU A 33 -10.39 0.14 17.74
CA LEU A 33 -10.60 -1.07 18.53
C LEU A 33 -9.29 -1.64 19.03
N ASN A 34 -8.29 -1.74 18.16
CA ASN A 34 -7.01 -2.36 18.51
C ASN A 34 -5.93 -1.91 17.53
N ARG A 35 -4.79 -1.46 18.07
CA ARG A 35 -3.69 -0.96 17.25
C ARG A 35 -3.03 -2.07 16.43
N VAL A 36 -2.76 -3.21 17.06
CA VAL A 36 -2.12 -4.35 16.37
C VAL A 36 -3.03 -4.88 15.27
N ALA A 37 -4.32 -5.01 15.56
CA ALA A 37 -5.29 -5.45 14.56
C ALA A 37 -5.38 -4.46 13.39
N ALA A 38 -5.25 -3.17 13.65
CA ALA A 38 -5.27 -2.15 12.60
C ALA A 38 -4.09 -2.30 11.64
N TYR A 39 -2.89 -2.50 12.18
CA TYR A 39 -1.70 -2.73 11.35
C TYR A 39 -1.84 -4.01 10.54
N ALA A 40 -2.32 -5.08 11.16
CA ALA A 40 -2.51 -6.36 10.49
C ALA A 40 -3.56 -6.27 9.39
N ALA A 41 -4.72 -5.63 9.67
CA ALA A 41 -5.78 -5.47 8.70
C ALA A 41 -5.32 -4.61 7.51
N ALA A 42 -4.64 -3.51 7.76
CA ALA A 42 -4.12 -2.64 6.71
C ALA A 42 -3.10 -3.38 5.84
N ALA A 43 -2.19 -4.14 6.45
CA ALA A 43 -1.20 -4.93 5.71
C ALA A 43 -1.87 -6.00 4.86
N ALA A 44 -2.87 -6.68 5.41
CA ALA A 44 -3.59 -7.73 4.69
C ALA A 44 -4.35 -7.18 3.48
N VAL A 45 -5.06 -6.07 3.66
CA VAL A 45 -5.81 -5.43 2.56
C VAL A 45 -4.86 -4.91 1.50
N PHE A 46 -3.79 -4.23 1.91
CA PHE A 46 -2.81 -3.67 0.98
C PHE A 46 -2.17 -4.78 0.14
N ALA A 47 -1.73 -5.86 0.78
CA ALA A 47 -1.16 -6.99 0.07
C ALA A 47 -2.17 -7.66 -0.86
N ALA A 48 -3.41 -7.84 -0.40
CA ALA A 48 -4.47 -8.44 -1.20
C ALA A 48 -4.75 -7.61 -2.46
N MET A 49 -4.81 -6.29 -2.34
CA MET A 49 -5.03 -5.41 -3.48
C MET A 49 -3.98 -5.58 -4.56
N HIS A 50 -2.74 -5.91 -4.17
CA HIS A 50 -1.64 -6.02 -5.11
C HIS A 50 -1.45 -7.42 -5.69
N VAL A 51 -1.88 -8.49 -4.98
CA VAL A 51 -1.65 -9.87 -5.43
C VAL A 51 -2.89 -10.57 -5.96
N LEU A 52 -4.08 -10.02 -5.74
CA LEU A 52 -5.34 -10.68 -6.16
C LEU A 52 -5.37 -11.01 -7.65
N SER A 53 -4.89 -10.09 -8.49
CA SER A 53 -4.89 -10.30 -9.94
C SER A 53 -3.92 -11.39 -10.40
N TYR A 54 -3.00 -11.81 -9.52
CA TYR A 54 -2.00 -12.82 -9.83
C TYR A 54 -2.32 -14.19 -9.22
N LEU A 55 -3.45 -14.31 -8.54
CA LEU A 55 -3.83 -15.59 -7.93
C LEU A 55 -4.00 -16.65 -9.03
N GLY A 56 -3.42 -17.82 -8.79
CA GLY A 56 -3.44 -18.90 -9.75
C GLY A 56 -2.34 -18.84 -10.80
N GLN A 57 -1.59 -17.74 -10.86
CA GLN A 57 -0.50 -17.56 -11.83
C GLN A 57 0.88 -17.77 -11.22
N MET A 58 0.96 -17.96 -9.91
CA MET A 58 2.22 -18.19 -9.22
C MET A 58 2.06 -19.29 -8.19
N ASP A 59 3.18 -19.94 -7.83
CA ASP A 59 3.15 -20.97 -6.80
C ASP A 59 2.96 -20.39 -5.40
N ALA A 60 2.75 -21.26 -4.42
CA ALA A 60 2.47 -20.82 -3.05
C ALA A 60 3.65 -20.06 -2.44
N LEU A 61 4.89 -20.47 -2.75
CA LEU A 61 6.07 -19.82 -2.21
C LEU A 61 6.23 -18.41 -2.76
N THR A 62 6.06 -18.23 -4.06
CA THR A 62 6.12 -16.92 -4.72
C THR A 62 5.00 -16.02 -4.21
N LEU A 63 3.80 -16.56 -4.06
CA LEU A 63 2.66 -15.81 -3.53
C LEU A 63 2.95 -15.31 -2.12
N GLY A 64 3.47 -16.19 -1.24
CA GLY A 64 3.85 -15.81 0.12
C GLY A 64 4.89 -14.71 0.15
N TYR A 65 5.91 -14.81 -0.70
CA TYR A 65 6.94 -13.78 -0.82
C TYR A 65 6.34 -12.43 -1.22
N ASN A 66 5.44 -12.43 -2.21
CA ASN A 66 4.81 -11.19 -2.67
C ASN A 66 3.91 -10.58 -1.60
N ILE A 67 3.18 -11.41 -0.86
CA ILE A 67 2.35 -10.92 0.25
C ILE A 67 3.23 -10.19 1.28
N LEU A 68 4.35 -10.79 1.66
CA LEU A 68 5.28 -10.16 2.60
C LEU A 68 5.89 -8.88 2.02
N ALA A 69 6.24 -8.90 0.75
CA ALA A 69 6.84 -7.75 0.07
C ALA A 69 5.93 -6.53 0.05
N TYR A 70 4.61 -6.76 -0.02
CA TYR A 70 3.64 -5.66 0.04
C TYR A 70 3.21 -5.32 1.46
N ALA A 71 3.20 -6.31 2.36
CA ALA A 71 2.82 -6.07 3.76
C ALA A 71 3.84 -5.19 4.48
N MET A 72 5.13 -5.37 4.21
CA MET A 72 6.19 -4.59 4.87
C MET A 72 6.07 -3.08 4.62
N PRO A 73 5.97 -2.61 3.36
CA PRO A 73 5.74 -1.19 3.12
C PRO A 73 4.44 -0.68 3.74
N SER A 74 3.40 -1.51 3.82
CA SER A 74 2.14 -1.12 4.44
C SER A 74 2.32 -0.78 5.92
N ILE A 75 3.13 -1.57 6.64
CA ILE A 75 3.44 -1.28 8.04
C ILE A 75 4.11 0.08 8.17
N ALA A 76 5.09 0.37 7.31
CA ALA A 76 5.77 1.66 7.30
C ALA A 76 4.81 2.81 7.01
N LEU A 77 3.89 2.61 6.09
CA LEU A 77 2.89 3.63 5.73
C LEU A 77 1.90 3.87 6.87
N CYS A 78 1.50 2.82 7.60
CA CYS A 78 0.66 2.97 8.77
C CYS A 78 1.36 3.77 9.87
N ALA A 79 2.64 3.48 10.13
CA ALA A 79 3.42 4.22 11.11
C ALA A 79 3.55 5.69 10.70
N CYS A 80 3.79 5.94 9.43
CA CYS A 80 3.86 7.30 8.88
C CYS A 80 2.55 8.05 9.12
N TYR A 81 1.43 7.39 8.87
CA TYR A 81 0.10 7.97 9.08
C TYR A 81 -0.12 8.32 10.56
N GLU A 82 0.21 7.39 11.46
CA GLU A 82 0.05 7.63 12.90
C GLU A 82 0.90 8.79 13.39
N TYR A 83 2.16 8.83 12.99
CA TYR A 83 3.09 9.88 13.44
C TYR A 83 2.74 11.24 12.88
N ALA A 84 2.38 11.32 11.61
CA ALA A 84 2.09 12.59 10.95
C ALA A 84 0.72 13.14 11.34
N GLY A 85 -0.24 12.28 11.66
CA GLY A 85 -1.60 12.67 11.99
C GLY A 85 -2.42 13.16 10.81
N ASN A 86 -1.98 12.87 9.58
CA ASN A 86 -2.72 13.24 8.37
C ASN A 86 -2.45 12.24 7.25
N ILE A 87 -3.34 12.21 6.26
CA ILE A 87 -3.27 11.25 5.17
C ILE A 87 -2.23 11.64 4.11
N TRP A 88 -1.83 12.90 4.06
CA TRP A 88 -0.90 13.37 3.02
C TRP A 88 0.50 12.80 3.19
N ALA A 89 0.93 12.56 4.44
CA ALA A 89 2.25 12.00 4.72
C ALA A 89 2.42 10.59 4.13
N PRO A 90 1.51 9.62 4.39
CA PRO A 90 1.64 8.30 3.76
C PRO A 90 1.42 8.35 2.24
N ILE A 91 0.57 9.25 1.74
CA ILE A 91 0.42 9.43 0.29
C ILE A 91 1.77 9.83 -0.33
N GLY A 92 2.44 10.82 0.26
CA GLY A 92 3.76 11.26 -0.22
C GLY A 92 4.80 10.16 -0.14
N LEU A 93 4.86 9.44 0.97
CA LEU A 93 5.79 8.33 1.14
C LEU A 93 5.51 7.20 0.13
N HIS A 94 4.23 6.89 -0.09
CA HIS A 94 3.83 5.88 -1.07
C HIS A 94 4.30 6.27 -2.48
N MET A 95 4.16 7.54 -2.84
CA MET A 95 4.65 8.04 -4.13
C MET A 95 6.16 7.86 -4.26
N ILE A 96 6.91 8.12 -3.20
CA ILE A 96 8.37 7.94 -3.20
C ILE A 96 8.72 6.47 -3.37
N ILE A 97 8.05 5.58 -2.65
CA ILE A 97 8.28 4.14 -2.73
C ILE A 97 8.02 3.65 -4.17
N ASN A 98 6.91 4.09 -4.77
CA ASN A 98 6.57 3.71 -6.14
C ASN A 98 7.62 4.23 -7.15
N ALA A 99 8.05 5.47 -6.99
CA ALA A 99 9.05 6.05 -7.88
C ALA A 99 10.38 5.29 -7.81
N LEU A 100 10.82 4.92 -6.60
CA LEU A 100 12.02 4.14 -6.41
C LEU A 100 11.88 2.74 -7.02
N GLY A 101 10.73 2.10 -6.85
CA GLY A 101 10.45 0.81 -7.43
C GLY A 101 10.46 0.84 -8.95
N MET A 102 9.87 1.87 -9.55
CA MET A 102 9.88 2.06 -10.99
C MET A 102 11.29 2.33 -11.53
N SER A 103 12.08 3.08 -10.78
CA SER A 103 13.48 3.36 -11.16
C SER A 103 14.34 2.10 -11.14
N ALA A 104 14.02 1.15 -10.27
CA ALA A 104 14.77 -0.11 -10.16
C ALA A 104 14.38 -1.11 -11.24
N MET A 105 13.26 -0.91 -11.92
CA MET A 105 12.82 -1.77 -13.01
C MET A 105 13.54 -1.43 -14.31
#